data_4cfc03e758f2040b6e487b5c50519ba7
#
_entry.id   4cfc03e758f2040b6e487b5c50519ba7
#
_cell.length_a   1.000
_cell.length_b   1.000
_cell.length_c   1.000
_cell.angle_alpha   90.00
_cell.angle_beta   90.00
_cell.angle_gamma   90.00
#
_symmetry.space_group_name_H-M   'P 1'
#
loop_
_entity.id
_entity.type
_entity.pdbx_description
1 polymer ?
#
loop_
_entity_poly.entity_id
_entity_poly.type
_entity_poly.pdbx_seq_one_letter_code
_entity_poly.pdbx_strand_id
1 'polypeptide(L)'
;MSQFNNIPSDKELESVVNHLFKGLSGFNQLAHVSHSDSGVFQRKVTTDYDQISAHDKEFNIANPQTSLKDPLLRDEGKFPLAQAGDGSSPHFKQEGRDAFNSYANPSHSAGLEDISQKFADSYAYQSNLGANSASLDDLIPKDIFAFNNPISYQPEYGDDIPFAKETYTTFNAAISPLGSPYSFVGNDLLQDHSSNFDVYAIRKDFPILSEYVNGRPLVWFDNAATTQKPQVVIDRLAYFYQHENSNIHRAAHELAACATDAYEKARETIQSFINAKSVNEIIFTRGTTESINLIANSWGAENLKEGDEIIISNLEHHANIVPWQLLSQKNGFKIKVIPVNDAGELLIDEYKKLFTDKTKLVSFTHVSNALGTVTPAKQIIEIAHSAGAKVLLDGAQSISHIKVDVQDLNPDFFVFSGHKIFGPTGIGAVYGKEELLNQTQPYQGGGNMIQDVTFEKTIFHPAPNRFEAGTGNIADAVGLAAALDYVQKIRIDRIAKYEHELLDYATSLFKQITKVKLIGTAKDKASVMSFTIDGFSNEEVGKVLNDHGIAVRTGHHCAQPILRRLGYENSVRPSFAFYNTFAEIDLLADVVRKLACSKL
;
A
#
# COMPACT_ATOMS: atom_id res chain seq x y z
N MET A 1 48.36 -19.16 -16.01
CA MET A 1 47.95 -20.20 -15.07
C MET A 1 48.77 -20.06 -13.81
N SER A 2 48.19 -20.02 -12.64
CA SER A 2 48.70 -19.81 -11.28
C SER A 2 48.65 -18.36 -10.78
N GLN A 3 47.51 -17.95 -10.29
CA GLN A 3 47.32 -16.99 -9.19
C GLN A 3 45.83 -16.86 -8.83
N PHE A 4 45.22 -17.93 -8.34
CA PHE A 4 43.95 -17.88 -7.63
C PHE A 4 43.94 -19.02 -6.60
N ASN A 5 44.54 -18.78 -5.43
CA ASN A 5 44.33 -19.61 -4.26
C ASN A 5 44.71 -18.79 -3.03
N ASN A 6 43.78 -18.02 -2.48
CA ASN A 6 43.76 -17.60 -1.08
C ASN A 6 42.33 -17.30 -0.69
N ILE A 7 41.51 -18.34 -0.67
CA ILE A 7 40.28 -18.34 0.15
C ILE A 7 40.73 -18.84 1.53
N PRO A 8 40.52 -18.09 2.62
CA PRO A 8 40.86 -18.54 3.97
C PRO A 8 40.20 -19.88 4.26
N SER A 9 40.92 -20.80 4.88
CA SER A 9 40.39 -22.09 5.29
C SER A 9 39.29 -21.92 6.34
N ASP A 10 38.35 -22.85 6.45
CA ASP A 10 37.26 -22.84 7.41
C ASP A 10 37.77 -22.64 8.87
N LYS A 11 38.98 -23.11 9.19
CA LYS A 11 39.62 -22.89 10.49
C LYS A 11 40.09 -21.45 10.71
N GLU A 12 40.47 -20.74 9.68
CA GLU A 12 40.84 -19.31 9.76
C GLU A 12 39.61 -18.44 9.93
N LEU A 13 38.50 -18.76 9.21
CA LEU A 13 37.20 -18.13 9.41
C LEU A 13 36.62 -18.38 10.80
N GLU A 14 36.73 -19.60 11.33
CA GLU A 14 36.28 -19.95 12.66
C GLU A 14 37.10 -19.22 13.76
N SER A 15 38.39 -19.02 13.54
CA SER A 15 39.27 -18.25 14.44
C SER A 15 38.86 -16.77 14.47
N VAL A 16 38.53 -16.16 13.34
CA VAL A 16 38.08 -14.76 13.24
C VAL A 16 36.72 -14.57 13.91
N VAL A 17 35.78 -15.49 13.69
CA VAL A 17 34.45 -15.47 14.31
C VAL A 17 34.59 -15.61 15.84
N ASN A 18 35.40 -16.54 16.34
CA ASN A 18 35.62 -16.72 17.76
C ASN A 18 36.37 -15.54 18.42
N HIS A 19 37.18 -14.81 17.67
CA HIS A 19 37.84 -13.60 18.19
C HIS A 19 36.91 -12.40 18.28
N LEU A 20 35.99 -12.24 17.34
CA LEU A 20 34.97 -11.18 17.29
C LEU A 20 33.89 -11.33 18.38
N PHE A 21 33.61 -12.57 18.81
CA PHE A 21 32.53 -12.83 19.77
C PHE A 21 33.01 -13.15 21.19
N LYS A 22 34.31 -13.14 21.45
CA LYS A 22 34.89 -13.41 22.81
C LYS A 22 34.55 -12.35 23.88
N GLY A 23 33.90 -11.23 23.47
CA GLY A 23 33.49 -10.15 24.38
C GLY A 23 32.01 -10.13 24.77
N LEU A 24 31.18 -11.05 24.25
CA LEU A 24 29.73 -11.08 24.51
C LEU A 24 29.38 -12.33 25.32
N SER A 25 29.56 -12.26 26.63
CA SER A 25 29.02 -13.25 27.59
C SER A 25 27.49 -13.11 27.63
N GLY A 26 26.76 -14.02 26.95
CA GLY A 26 25.30 -14.07 27.04
C GLY A 26 24.53 -14.82 25.95
N PHE A 27 25.18 -15.43 24.98
CA PHE A 27 24.47 -16.21 23.95
C PHE A 27 25.08 -17.62 23.82
N ASN A 28 24.75 -18.50 24.76
CA ASN A 28 24.91 -19.94 24.61
C ASN A 28 23.52 -20.56 24.49
N GLN A 29 23.03 -20.72 23.25
CA GLN A 29 22.14 -21.81 22.82
C GLN A 29 21.77 -21.59 21.32
N LEU A 30 22.04 -22.61 20.54
CA LEU A 30 21.70 -22.83 19.13
C LEU A 30 22.91 -22.74 18.18
N ALA A 31 23.60 -23.85 18.02
CA ALA A 31 24.09 -24.36 16.74
C ALA A 31 24.75 -25.74 16.95
N HIS A 32 23.98 -26.81 16.84
CA HIS A 32 24.49 -28.09 16.37
C HIS A 32 24.10 -28.25 14.89
N VAL A 33 25.05 -28.03 14.00
CA VAL A 33 24.98 -28.41 12.61
C VAL A 33 25.94 -29.57 12.39
N SER A 34 25.41 -30.75 12.14
CA SER A 34 26.15 -31.92 11.71
C SER A 34 26.49 -31.86 10.23
N HIS A 35 27.74 -32.02 9.87
CA HIS A 35 28.22 -32.19 8.51
C HIS A 35 27.91 -33.59 7.97
N SER A 36 27.41 -33.66 6.75
CA SER A 36 27.62 -34.79 5.85
C SER A 36 27.78 -34.28 4.41
N ASP A 37 28.75 -34.87 3.74
CA ASP A 37 29.40 -34.57 2.48
C ASP A 37 28.54 -34.27 1.24
N SER A 38 29.16 -33.45 0.41
CA SER A 38 29.15 -33.42 -1.08
C SER A 38 27.90 -32.92 -1.82
N GLY A 39 28.08 -31.82 -2.52
CA GLY A 39 27.62 -31.66 -3.90
C GLY A 39 26.41 -30.77 -4.14
N VAL A 40 26.64 -29.67 -4.83
CA VAL A 40 25.71 -28.93 -5.70
C VAL A 40 24.57 -28.16 -5.01
N PHE A 41 24.76 -26.84 -4.90
CA PHE A 41 23.69 -25.90 -4.57
C PHE A 41 22.65 -25.81 -5.68
N GLN A 42 21.54 -26.55 -5.53
CA GLN A 42 20.26 -26.22 -6.16
C GLN A 42 19.34 -25.65 -5.09
N ARG A 43 19.01 -24.35 -5.18
CA ARG A 43 17.93 -23.77 -4.38
C ARG A 43 16.59 -24.37 -4.81
N LYS A 44 16.10 -25.33 -4.04
CA LYS A 44 14.71 -25.78 -4.10
C LYS A 44 13.92 -24.91 -3.11
N VAL A 45 13.08 -24.02 -3.62
CA VAL A 45 12.02 -23.40 -2.84
C VAL A 45 10.92 -24.45 -2.74
N THR A 46 10.82 -25.12 -1.61
CA THR A 46 9.64 -25.93 -1.27
C THR A 46 8.69 -25.03 -0.49
N THR A 47 7.54 -24.74 -1.08
CA THR A 47 6.39 -24.19 -0.38
C THR A 47 5.76 -25.32 0.44
N ASP A 48 5.93 -25.25 1.77
CA ASP A 48 5.18 -26.09 2.72
C ASP A 48 3.72 -25.62 2.76
N TYR A 49 2.88 -26.21 1.93
CA TYR A 49 1.41 -26.11 1.98
C TYR A 49 0.70 -27.45 2.09
N ASP A 50 1.43 -28.57 2.33
CA ASP A 50 0.86 -29.92 2.34
C ASP A 50 0.81 -30.60 3.71
N GLN A 51 0.81 -29.86 4.83
CA GLN A 51 0.69 -30.50 6.16
C GLN A 51 -0.47 -29.99 7.03
N ILE A 52 -1.59 -29.54 6.44
CA ILE A 52 -2.84 -29.28 7.18
C ILE A 52 -4.02 -30.00 6.51
N SER A 53 -3.89 -31.26 6.19
CA SER A 53 -5.05 -32.06 5.74
C SER A 53 -5.02 -33.55 6.12
N ALA A 54 -4.48 -33.88 7.30
CA ALA A 54 -4.43 -35.27 7.75
C ALA A 54 -4.89 -35.49 9.20
N HIS A 55 -5.80 -34.65 9.74
CA HIS A 55 -6.40 -34.90 11.06
C HIS A 55 -7.88 -34.50 11.15
N ASP A 56 -8.69 -34.85 10.15
CA ASP A 56 -10.15 -34.84 10.28
C ASP A 56 -10.76 -36.09 9.62
N LYS A 57 -10.52 -37.19 10.23
CA LYS A 57 -11.40 -38.38 10.09
C LYS A 57 -11.68 -38.92 11.46
N GLU A 58 -12.98 -38.96 11.77
CA GLU A 58 -13.68 -39.56 12.90
C GLU A 58 -14.25 -38.53 13.91
N PHE A 59 -15.37 -37.94 13.55
CA PHE A 59 -16.46 -37.77 14.51
C PHE A 59 -17.80 -37.97 13.78
N ASN A 60 -18.38 -39.14 14.06
CA ASN A 60 -19.68 -39.57 13.58
C ASN A 60 -20.80 -38.78 14.25
N ILE A 61 -21.73 -38.32 13.42
CA ILE A 61 -22.99 -37.73 13.80
C ILE A 61 -23.93 -38.79 14.35
N ALA A 62 -24.34 -38.62 15.60
CA ALA A 62 -25.56 -39.24 16.11
C ALA A 62 -26.44 -38.17 16.75
N ASN A 63 -27.55 -37.88 16.05
CA ASN A 63 -28.68 -37.14 16.60
C ASN A 63 -29.46 -38.08 17.52
N PRO A 64 -29.95 -37.63 18.71
CA PRO A 64 -31.36 -37.80 18.95
C PRO A 64 -32.05 -36.58 19.59
N GLN A 65 -33.19 -36.26 19.01
CA GLN A 65 -34.30 -35.58 19.71
C GLN A 65 -34.64 -36.32 21.00
N THR A 66 -34.78 -35.58 22.11
CA THR A 66 -35.89 -35.79 23.06
C THR A 66 -35.99 -34.58 24.00
N SER A 67 -37.18 -34.21 24.14
CA SER A 67 -37.90 -33.26 24.98
C SER A 67 -37.67 -33.37 26.48
N LEU A 68 -37.97 -32.24 27.16
CA LEU A 68 -38.68 -32.07 28.39
C LEU A 68 -37.93 -31.68 29.69
N LYS A 69 -38.41 -30.55 30.19
CA LYS A 69 -38.66 -30.19 31.59
C LYS A 69 -37.64 -29.31 32.31
N ASP A 70 -38.02 -28.03 32.39
CA ASP A 70 -37.91 -27.21 33.59
C ASP A 70 -38.39 -27.93 34.85
N PRO A 71 -37.87 -27.68 36.04
CA PRO A 71 -38.46 -26.63 36.86
C PRO A 71 -37.54 -25.94 37.92
N LEU A 72 -38.10 -24.81 38.44
CA LEU A 72 -37.95 -24.16 39.75
C LEU A 72 -37.13 -22.85 39.74
N LEU A 73 -37.83 -21.75 39.59
CA LEU A 73 -38.51 -20.77 40.47
C LEU A 73 -38.01 -20.69 41.93
N ARG A 74 -37.70 -19.44 42.28
CA ARG A 74 -37.63 -18.70 43.55
C ARG A 74 -36.23 -18.10 43.78
N ASP A 75 -36.09 -16.80 44.13
CA ASP A 75 -36.85 -15.98 45.02
C ASP A 75 -36.65 -14.49 44.77
N GLU A 76 -37.66 -13.73 45.08
CA GLU A 76 -37.79 -12.27 45.00
C GLU A 76 -36.93 -11.54 46.03
N GLY A 77 -36.30 -10.42 45.65
CA GLY A 77 -35.71 -9.44 46.53
C GLY A 77 -35.99 -8.03 46.06
N LYS A 78 -37.07 -7.47 46.56
CA LYS A 78 -37.52 -6.07 46.39
C LYS A 78 -36.50 -5.10 46.99
N PHE A 79 -36.18 -4.02 46.27
CA PHE A 79 -35.68 -2.78 46.85
C PHE A 79 -36.67 -1.64 46.56
N PRO A 80 -36.96 -0.77 47.56
CA PRO A 80 -38.05 0.20 47.46
C PRO A 80 -37.57 1.53 46.83
N LEU A 81 -38.49 2.10 46.05
CA LEU A 81 -38.53 3.50 45.64
C LEU A 81 -38.65 4.41 46.88
N ALA A 82 -37.84 5.45 47.00
CA ALA A 82 -38.05 6.58 47.87
C ALA A 82 -38.26 7.84 47.02
N GLN A 83 -39.37 8.48 47.32
CA GLN A 83 -39.92 9.69 46.71
C GLN A 83 -39.12 10.95 47.06
N ALA A 84 -39.32 11.94 46.21
CA ALA A 84 -38.90 13.32 46.35
C ALA A 84 -39.35 13.97 47.69
N GLY A 85 -38.46 14.76 48.26
CA GLY A 85 -38.70 15.66 49.37
C GLY A 85 -37.90 16.93 49.18
N ASP A 86 -38.64 18.00 49.19
CA ASP A 86 -38.34 19.41 48.98
C ASP A 86 -37.49 20.01 50.12
N GLY A 87 -36.66 20.99 49.80
CA GLY A 87 -36.40 22.13 50.66
C GLY A 87 -35.13 22.15 51.50
N SER A 88 -34.41 23.24 51.25
CA SER A 88 -33.54 24.00 52.15
C SER A 88 -32.04 23.67 52.16
N SER A 89 -31.31 24.68 51.69
CA SER A 89 -29.86 24.89 51.88
C SER A 89 -29.51 25.02 53.37
N PRO A 90 -28.29 24.65 53.70
CA PRO A 90 -27.52 25.45 54.65
C PRO A 90 -26.21 25.99 54.06
N HIS A 91 -26.01 27.25 54.38
CA HIS A 91 -24.75 27.98 54.27
C HIS A 91 -23.59 27.18 54.84
N PHE A 92 -22.51 27.00 54.05
CA PHE A 92 -21.18 26.73 54.59
C PHE A 92 -20.27 27.91 54.31
N LYS A 93 -19.66 28.34 55.43
CA LYS A 93 -18.84 29.51 55.57
C LYS A 93 -17.58 29.45 54.70
N GLN A 94 -17.25 30.60 54.21
CA GLN A 94 -16.08 31.01 53.51
C GLN A 94 -14.88 31.09 54.50
N GLU A 95 -14.12 30.00 54.62
CA GLU A 95 -12.78 29.99 55.24
C GLU A 95 -11.90 29.08 54.40
N GLY A 96 -10.90 29.63 53.72
CA GLY A 96 -9.95 28.85 52.91
C GLY A 96 -9.40 29.56 51.65
N ARG A 97 -9.38 30.89 51.67
CA ARG A 97 -8.82 31.65 50.52
C ARG A 97 -7.39 32.20 50.75
N ASP A 98 -6.61 31.63 51.67
CA ASP A 98 -5.25 32.17 51.94
C ASP A 98 -4.13 31.13 51.85
N ALA A 99 -4.34 29.99 51.16
CA ALA A 99 -3.28 29.01 50.99
C ALA A 99 -2.75 28.83 49.53
N PHE A 100 -3.19 29.64 48.56
CA PHE A 100 -2.80 29.49 47.15
C PHE A 100 -2.03 30.68 46.55
N ASN A 101 -1.53 31.61 47.38
CA ASN A 101 -0.78 32.77 46.91
C ASN A 101 0.66 32.85 47.44
N SER A 102 1.36 31.73 47.64
CA SER A 102 2.76 31.69 48.05
C SER A 102 3.69 30.87 47.16
N TYR A 103 3.32 30.60 45.90
CA TYR A 103 4.26 30.01 44.91
C TYR A 103 4.36 30.86 43.64
N ALA A 104 4.62 32.18 43.83
CA ALA A 104 5.08 33.03 42.76
C ALA A 104 6.37 33.75 43.22
N ASN A 105 7.47 33.31 42.68
CA ASN A 105 8.88 33.72 42.74
C ASN A 105 9.73 33.15 43.87
N PRO A 106 10.74 32.32 43.50
CA PRO A 106 12.10 32.63 43.79
C PRO A 106 12.97 32.76 42.54
N SER A 107 13.62 33.89 42.40
CA SER A 107 14.83 34.09 41.64
C SER A 107 15.88 33.04 42.04
N HIS A 108 16.08 32.00 41.18
CA HIS A 108 17.22 31.10 41.29
C HIS A 108 17.99 31.09 39.97
N SER A 109 18.87 32.08 39.82
CA SER A 109 19.98 32.07 38.87
C SER A 109 21.18 31.24 39.36
N ALA A 110 20.99 30.30 40.29
CA ALA A 110 22.07 29.48 40.88
C ALA A 110 22.09 28.02 40.44
N GLY A 111 21.18 27.59 39.58
CA GLY A 111 21.07 26.19 39.17
C GLY A 111 21.70 25.82 37.82
N LEU A 112 22.00 26.81 36.99
CA LEU A 112 22.58 26.59 35.64
C LEU A 112 24.13 26.60 35.67
N GLU A 113 24.74 27.31 36.60
CA GLU A 113 26.20 27.33 36.77
C GLU A 113 26.72 26.01 37.35
N ASP A 114 25.98 25.36 38.22
CA ASP A 114 26.40 24.08 38.86
C ASP A 114 26.31 22.89 37.88
N ILE A 115 25.47 22.94 36.85
CA ILE A 115 25.40 21.92 35.81
C ILE A 115 26.50 22.13 34.77
N SER A 116 26.81 23.39 34.41
CA SER A 116 27.87 23.68 33.46
C SER A 116 29.26 23.40 34.07
N GLN A 117 29.42 23.58 35.37
CA GLN A 117 30.66 23.26 36.10
C GLN A 117 30.90 21.76 36.21
N LYS A 118 29.84 20.95 36.44
CA LYS A 118 29.92 19.48 36.43
C LYS A 118 30.22 18.90 35.05
N PHE A 119 29.77 19.55 33.98
CA PHE A 119 30.16 19.19 32.62
C PHE A 119 31.61 19.57 32.30
N ALA A 120 32.06 20.72 32.73
CA ALA A 120 33.47 21.17 32.58
C ALA A 120 34.44 20.29 33.36
N ASP A 121 34.09 19.87 34.59
CA ASP A 121 34.91 18.98 35.43
C ASP A 121 34.97 17.55 34.87
N SER A 122 33.93 17.09 34.20
CA SER A 122 33.90 15.81 33.47
C SER A 122 34.84 15.81 32.25
N TYR A 123 34.95 16.93 31.53
CA TYR A 123 35.90 17.08 30.42
C TYR A 123 37.34 17.26 30.91
N ALA A 124 37.57 17.91 32.05
CA ALA A 124 38.88 18.06 32.63
C ALA A 124 39.44 16.76 33.23
N TYR A 125 38.56 15.82 33.64
CA TYR A 125 39.00 14.49 34.13
C TYR A 125 39.46 13.58 32.98
N GLN A 126 38.94 13.76 31.76
CA GLN A 126 39.41 13.03 30.57
C GLN A 126 40.74 13.59 30.02
N SER A 127 41.09 14.85 30.28
CA SER A 127 42.33 15.46 29.81
C SER A 127 43.54 15.24 30.70
N ASN A 128 43.38 14.63 31.89
CA ASN A 128 44.45 14.36 32.84
C ASN A 128 44.93 12.88 32.93
N LEU A 129 44.44 12.02 32.02
CA LEU A 129 45.08 10.72 31.77
C LEU A 129 46.22 10.93 30.79
N GLY A 130 47.44 10.93 31.36
CA GLY A 130 48.68 11.31 30.71
C GLY A 130 48.96 10.66 29.37
N ALA A 131 49.65 11.43 28.55
CA ALA A 131 50.23 11.11 27.27
C ALA A 131 50.82 9.71 27.16
N ASN A 132 50.05 8.77 26.62
CA ASN A 132 50.40 7.53 25.92
C ASN A 132 49.14 6.83 25.44
N SER A 133 48.29 7.53 24.71
CA SER A 133 47.22 6.91 23.95
C SER A 133 47.65 6.87 22.48
N ALA A 134 48.00 5.68 22.00
CA ALA A 134 48.00 5.40 20.57
C ALA A 134 46.65 5.82 20.01
N SER A 135 46.65 6.55 18.89
CA SER A 135 45.42 6.99 18.24
C SER A 135 44.63 5.77 17.82
N LEU A 136 43.30 5.90 17.70
CA LEU A 136 42.45 4.82 17.19
C LEU A 136 42.94 4.33 15.81
N ASP A 137 43.62 5.19 15.07
CA ASP A 137 44.23 4.90 13.76
C ASP A 137 45.44 3.95 13.84
N ASP A 138 46.05 3.80 15.03
CA ASP A 138 47.18 2.88 15.24
C ASP A 138 46.74 1.48 15.67
N LEU A 139 45.44 1.28 15.97
CA LEU A 139 44.86 0.00 16.38
C LEU A 139 44.11 -0.74 15.23
N ILE A 140 43.98 -0.11 14.06
CA ILE A 140 43.33 -0.73 12.91
C ILE A 140 44.42 -1.05 11.87
N PRO A 141 44.61 -2.33 11.49
CA PRO A 141 45.53 -2.67 10.40
C PRO A 141 45.18 -1.91 9.13
N LYS A 142 46.16 -1.20 8.57
CA LYS A 142 45.98 -0.36 7.38
C LYS A 142 45.55 -1.12 6.12
N ASP A 143 45.53 -2.44 6.20
CA ASP A 143 45.15 -3.32 5.09
C ASP A 143 43.64 -3.58 5.01
N ILE A 144 42.82 -3.10 5.95
CA ILE A 144 41.35 -3.27 5.95
C ILE A 144 40.67 -2.23 5.06
N PHE A 145 41.30 -1.12 4.72
CA PHE A 145 40.75 -0.07 3.84
C PHE A 145 41.27 -0.08 2.39
N ALA A 146 41.91 -1.17 1.95
CA ALA A 146 42.38 -1.31 0.57
C ALA A 146 41.29 -1.75 -0.42
N PHE A 147 39.99 -1.56 -0.10
CA PHE A 147 38.87 -1.80 -1.02
C PHE A 147 38.33 -0.51 -1.69
N ASN A 148 39.17 0.47 -1.94
CA ASN A 148 38.84 1.62 -2.75
C ASN A 148 39.41 1.48 -4.18
N ASN A 149 39.08 0.39 -4.87
CA ASN A 149 39.13 0.35 -6.32
C ASN A 149 37.72 0.04 -6.83
N PRO A 150 37.12 0.88 -7.68
CA PRO A 150 35.89 0.53 -8.35
C PRO A 150 36.17 -0.70 -9.23
N ILE A 151 35.46 -1.79 -8.95
CA ILE A 151 35.45 -2.96 -9.86
C ILE A 151 34.76 -2.49 -11.13
N SER A 152 35.55 -2.16 -12.13
CA SER A 152 35.07 -2.01 -13.51
C SER A 152 34.80 -3.42 -14.04
N TYR A 153 33.56 -3.83 -14.01
CA TYR A 153 33.09 -5.02 -14.72
C TYR A 153 33.06 -4.67 -16.21
N GLN A 154 34.04 -5.18 -16.97
CA GLN A 154 33.97 -5.22 -18.42
C GLN A 154 33.52 -6.61 -18.83
N PRO A 155 32.34 -6.77 -19.44
CA PRO A 155 31.98 -8.02 -20.10
C PRO A 155 32.83 -8.16 -21.37
N GLU A 156 33.59 -9.25 -21.50
CA GLU A 156 34.20 -9.66 -22.77
C GLU A 156 33.06 -10.07 -23.73
N TYR A 157 32.75 -9.19 -24.65
CA TYR A 157 32.00 -9.53 -25.85
C TYR A 157 33.01 -9.69 -27.01
N GLY A 158 32.92 -10.85 -27.66
CA GLY A 158 33.70 -11.13 -28.86
C GLY A 158 33.43 -10.11 -29.97
N ASP A 159 34.49 -9.77 -30.67
CA ASP A 159 34.49 -8.90 -31.85
C ASP A 159 33.52 -9.46 -32.89
N ASP A 160 32.45 -8.71 -33.18
CA ASP A 160 31.77 -8.63 -34.50
C ASP A 160 30.36 -7.99 -34.36
N ILE A 161 30.31 -6.68 -34.05
CA ILE A 161 29.18 -5.81 -34.43
C ILE A 161 29.71 -4.36 -34.53
N PRO A 162 29.56 -3.64 -35.67
CA PRO A 162 29.95 -2.24 -35.77
C PRO A 162 28.87 -1.32 -35.23
N PHE A 163 29.08 -0.76 -34.06
CA PHE A 163 28.29 0.39 -33.59
C PHE A 163 29.21 1.55 -33.23
N ALA A 164 28.76 2.74 -33.62
CA ALA A 164 29.46 4.00 -33.58
C ALA A 164 29.95 4.38 -32.17
N LYS A 165 31.20 4.86 -32.10
CA LYS A 165 31.77 5.52 -30.92
C LYS A 165 31.06 6.86 -30.70
N GLU A 166 30.26 6.98 -29.67
CA GLU A 166 29.92 8.28 -29.12
C GLU A 166 30.70 8.54 -27.83
N THR A 167 31.35 9.68 -27.83
CA THR A 167 32.26 10.21 -26.82
C THR A 167 31.47 10.59 -25.55
N TYR A 168 31.82 9.98 -24.43
CA TYR A 168 31.38 10.43 -23.11
C TYR A 168 32.10 11.72 -22.71
N THR A 169 31.40 12.84 -22.70
CA THR A 169 31.83 14.08 -22.04
C THR A 169 31.47 14.04 -20.56
N THR A 170 32.50 14.08 -19.72
CA THR A 170 32.39 14.27 -18.28
C THR A 170 31.74 15.63 -17.95
N PHE A 171 30.54 15.62 -17.38
CA PHE A 171 29.91 16.81 -16.85
C PHE A 171 30.36 17.02 -15.38
N ASN A 172 31.18 18.03 -15.16
CA ASN A 172 31.35 18.64 -13.84
C ASN A 172 30.14 19.57 -13.59
N ALA A 173 29.15 19.12 -12.84
CA ALA A 173 28.06 19.97 -12.39
C ALA A 173 28.47 20.66 -11.08
N ALA A 174 28.57 21.98 -11.12
CA ALA A 174 28.67 22.80 -9.92
C ALA A 174 27.37 22.71 -9.12
N ILE A 175 27.47 22.30 -7.87
CA ILE A 175 26.34 22.14 -6.94
C ILE A 175 25.83 23.54 -6.56
N SER A 176 24.60 23.87 -6.91
CA SER A 176 23.87 25.03 -6.40
C SER A 176 23.07 24.63 -5.18
N PRO A 177 23.07 25.40 -4.07
CA PRO A 177 22.50 24.95 -2.78
C PRO A 177 20.98 24.89 -2.68
N LEU A 178 20.21 25.07 -3.75
CA LEU A 178 18.74 25.13 -3.74
C LEU A 178 18.07 24.48 -4.96
N GLY A 179 18.72 23.54 -5.62
CA GLY A 179 18.12 22.80 -6.74
C GLY A 179 18.21 21.30 -6.51
N SER A 180 17.07 20.61 -6.48
CA SER A 180 17.02 19.15 -6.55
C SER A 180 17.90 18.66 -7.72
N PRO A 181 18.85 17.73 -7.52
CA PRO A 181 19.71 17.21 -8.60
C PRO A 181 18.96 16.36 -9.62
N TYR A 182 17.66 16.19 -9.48
CA TYR A 182 16.81 15.50 -10.45
C TYR A 182 16.25 16.46 -11.51
N SER A 183 17.15 17.12 -12.27
CA SER A 183 16.79 17.59 -13.60
C SER A 183 16.87 16.39 -14.55
N PHE A 184 15.73 15.79 -14.81
CA PHE A 184 15.59 14.66 -15.71
C PHE A 184 16.21 14.94 -17.09
N VAL A 185 17.14 14.10 -17.50
CA VAL A 185 17.47 13.92 -18.91
C VAL A 185 16.23 13.30 -19.57
N GLY A 186 15.42 14.10 -20.22
CA GLY A 186 14.17 13.61 -20.81
C GLY A 186 13.23 14.70 -21.30
N ASN A 187 13.72 15.92 -21.58
CA ASN A 187 12.89 16.93 -22.24
C ASN A 187 12.53 16.58 -23.70
N ASP A 188 13.15 15.56 -24.29
CA ASP A 188 12.93 15.21 -25.70
C ASP A 188 11.73 14.27 -25.94
N LEU A 189 11.17 13.66 -24.89
CA LEU A 189 9.97 12.83 -25.04
C LEU A 189 8.66 13.65 -25.10
N LEU A 190 8.74 14.97 -24.90
CA LEU A 190 7.58 15.87 -24.86
C LEU A 190 7.41 16.73 -26.12
N GLN A 191 8.25 16.59 -27.14
CA GLN A 191 7.95 17.21 -28.42
C GLN A 191 6.81 16.45 -29.07
N ASP A 192 5.77 17.18 -29.40
CA ASP A 192 4.53 16.77 -30.04
C ASP A 192 4.80 16.19 -31.44
N HIS A 193 5.36 14.97 -31.48
CA HIS A 193 5.35 14.13 -32.65
C HIS A 193 4.10 13.27 -32.58
N SER A 194 3.07 13.75 -33.23
CA SER A 194 1.82 13.05 -33.47
C SER A 194 2.06 11.57 -33.77
N SER A 195 1.42 10.71 -33.00
CA SER A 195 0.81 9.43 -33.34
C SER A 195 1.34 8.14 -32.74
N ASN A 196 2.53 8.00 -32.17
CA ASN A 196 2.89 6.68 -31.63
C ASN A 196 3.30 6.74 -30.15
N PHE A 197 2.50 6.01 -29.32
CA PHE A 197 2.87 5.66 -27.96
C PHE A 197 4.04 4.65 -28.02
N ASP A 198 5.28 5.12 -27.72
CA ASP A 198 6.46 4.27 -27.78
C ASP A 198 6.59 3.38 -26.54
N VAL A 199 5.86 2.26 -26.56
CA VAL A 199 5.89 1.28 -25.47
C VAL A 199 7.29 0.70 -25.23
N TYR A 200 8.12 0.56 -26.26
CA TYR A 200 9.45 -0.04 -26.13
C TYR A 200 10.44 0.91 -25.45
N ALA A 201 10.32 2.20 -25.67
CA ALA A 201 11.07 3.20 -24.90
C ALA A 201 10.64 3.18 -23.42
N ILE A 202 9.33 3.20 -23.14
CA ILE A 202 8.77 3.18 -21.79
C ILE A 202 9.19 1.90 -21.02
N ARG A 203 9.19 0.72 -21.66
CA ARG A 203 9.56 -0.54 -21.03
C ARG A 203 10.98 -0.55 -20.44
N LYS A 204 11.92 0.21 -21.02
CA LYS A 204 13.29 0.34 -20.52
C LYS A 204 13.35 0.97 -19.12
N ASP A 205 12.36 1.75 -18.75
CA ASP A 205 12.25 2.35 -17.43
C ASP A 205 11.88 1.33 -16.35
N PHE A 206 11.45 0.12 -16.72
CA PHE A 206 11.01 -0.93 -15.80
C PHE A 206 11.98 -2.12 -15.79
N PRO A 207 13.01 -2.11 -14.91
CA PRO A 207 14.10 -3.10 -14.96
C PRO A 207 13.62 -4.55 -14.82
N ILE A 208 12.59 -4.79 -14.01
CA ILE A 208 12.02 -6.12 -13.79
C ILE A 208 11.44 -6.76 -15.06
N LEU A 209 11.05 -5.97 -16.06
CA LEU A 209 10.53 -6.50 -17.33
C LEU A 209 11.62 -7.12 -18.22
N SER A 210 12.90 -7.02 -17.81
CA SER A 210 14.04 -7.70 -18.44
C SER A 210 14.33 -9.06 -17.80
N GLU A 211 13.63 -9.43 -16.72
CA GLU A 211 13.82 -10.70 -16.02
C GLU A 211 13.31 -11.90 -16.82
N TYR A 212 13.85 -13.07 -16.47
CA TYR A 212 13.44 -14.36 -17.01
C TYR A 212 12.77 -15.21 -15.93
N VAL A 213 11.63 -15.79 -16.28
CA VAL A 213 10.89 -16.72 -15.42
C VAL A 213 10.76 -18.06 -16.14
N ASN A 214 11.16 -19.16 -15.50
CA ASN A 214 11.17 -20.50 -16.09
C ASN A 214 11.95 -20.58 -17.42
N GLY A 215 13.03 -19.80 -17.55
CA GLY A 215 13.85 -19.72 -18.77
C GLY A 215 13.18 -18.99 -19.93
N ARG A 216 12.12 -18.22 -19.69
CA ARG A 216 11.38 -17.41 -20.65
C ARG A 216 11.42 -15.93 -20.25
N PRO A 217 11.42 -14.98 -21.19
CA PRO A 217 11.23 -13.57 -20.85
C PRO A 217 9.94 -13.37 -20.06
N LEU A 218 9.98 -12.54 -19.01
CA LEU A 218 8.81 -12.23 -18.19
C LEU A 218 7.76 -11.46 -18.99
N VAL A 219 6.54 -11.98 -19.00
CA VAL A 219 5.33 -11.27 -19.43
C VAL A 219 4.45 -11.01 -18.20
N TRP A 220 4.36 -9.74 -17.79
CA TRP A 220 3.63 -9.36 -16.57
C TRP A 220 2.21 -8.93 -16.90
N PHE A 221 1.23 -9.79 -16.63
CA PHE A 221 -0.20 -9.54 -16.81
C PHE A 221 -1.00 -9.63 -15.52
N ASP A 222 -0.36 -9.44 -14.34
CA ASP A 222 -1.09 -9.34 -13.06
C ASP A 222 -1.10 -7.89 -12.50
N ASN A 223 -1.29 -6.91 -13.39
CA ASN A 223 -1.27 -5.48 -13.07
C ASN A 223 -2.40 -5.07 -12.11
N ALA A 224 -3.58 -5.66 -12.23
CA ALA A 224 -4.71 -5.39 -11.34
C ALA A 224 -4.47 -5.87 -9.89
N ALA A 225 -3.46 -6.73 -9.65
CA ALA A 225 -2.99 -7.06 -8.30
C ALA A 225 -1.93 -6.06 -7.84
N THR A 226 -0.89 -5.83 -8.64
CA THR A 226 0.17 -4.83 -8.40
C THR A 226 0.87 -4.50 -9.71
N THR A 227 1.19 -3.24 -9.95
CA THR A 227 1.99 -2.81 -11.10
C THR A 227 3.49 -2.91 -10.79
N GLN A 228 4.34 -2.94 -11.83
CA GLN A 228 5.78 -2.87 -11.67
C GLN A 228 6.25 -1.42 -11.45
N LYS A 229 7.48 -1.25 -10.93
CA LYS A 229 8.01 0.06 -10.52
C LYS A 229 9.02 0.55 -11.57
N PRO A 230 8.88 1.79 -12.06
CA PRO A 230 9.89 2.37 -12.92
C PRO A 230 11.16 2.70 -12.11
N GLN A 231 12.31 2.72 -12.75
CA GLN A 231 13.62 2.98 -12.13
C GLN A 231 13.61 4.27 -11.31
N VAL A 232 12.96 5.31 -11.80
CA VAL A 232 12.86 6.60 -11.10
C VAL A 232 12.24 6.49 -9.70
N VAL A 233 11.30 5.59 -9.49
CA VAL A 233 10.70 5.32 -8.17
C VAL A 233 11.69 4.59 -7.28
N ILE A 234 12.40 3.61 -7.83
CA ILE A 234 13.44 2.85 -7.11
C ILE A 234 14.56 3.80 -6.66
N ASP A 235 15.05 4.63 -7.58
CA ASP A 235 16.11 5.61 -7.31
C ASP A 235 15.67 6.66 -6.29
N ARG A 236 14.41 7.13 -6.36
CA ARG A 236 13.88 8.11 -5.41
C ARG A 236 13.82 7.57 -3.98
N LEU A 237 13.44 6.29 -3.82
CA LEU A 237 13.46 5.62 -2.51
C LEU A 237 14.89 5.46 -1.99
N ALA A 238 15.81 5.02 -2.84
CA ALA A 238 17.22 4.88 -2.48
C ALA A 238 17.81 6.23 -2.06
N TYR A 239 17.56 7.30 -2.82
CA TYR A 239 18.02 8.64 -2.52
C TYR A 239 17.49 9.17 -1.18
N PHE A 240 16.18 8.95 -0.91
CA PHE A 240 15.60 9.37 0.37
C PHE A 240 16.34 8.75 1.55
N TYR A 241 16.57 7.44 1.54
CA TYR A 241 17.28 6.77 2.63
C TYR A 241 18.76 7.15 2.72
N GLN A 242 19.41 7.45 1.61
CA GLN A 242 20.83 7.83 1.57
C GLN A 242 21.07 9.27 2.01
N HIS A 243 20.11 10.20 1.79
CA HIS A 243 20.39 11.63 1.87
C HIS A 243 19.37 12.45 2.66
N GLU A 244 18.12 11.99 2.83
CA GLU A 244 17.03 12.79 3.41
C GLU A 244 16.38 12.13 4.64
N ASN A 245 16.76 10.89 4.98
CA ASN A 245 16.06 10.11 6.00
C ASN A 245 16.11 10.75 7.39
N SER A 246 14.95 11.15 7.89
CA SER A 246 14.72 11.62 9.25
C SER A 246 13.26 11.45 9.63
N ASN A 247 12.94 11.66 10.91
CA ASN A 247 11.56 11.84 11.33
C ASN A 247 11.04 13.20 10.88
N ILE A 248 9.71 13.31 10.68
CA ILE A 248 9.02 14.50 10.16
C ILE A 248 8.33 15.28 11.28
N HIS A 249 7.85 16.51 10.95
CA HIS A 249 7.04 17.41 11.81
C HIS A 249 7.76 17.92 13.09
N ARG A 250 9.08 17.73 13.21
CA ARG A 250 9.91 18.25 14.30
C ARG A 250 11.22 18.79 13.76
N ALA A 251 11.16 19.81 12.92
CA ALA A 251 12.30 20.40 12.22
C ALA A 251 13.31 21.07 13.18
N ALA A 252 13.86 20.29 14.13
CA ALA A 252 14.92 20.78 15.02
C ALA A 252 16.31 20.75 14.36
N HIS A 253 16.46 20.11 13.21
CA HIS A 253 17.71 20.00 12.44
C HIS A 253 17.39 19.83 10.95
N GLU A 254 18.37 20.13 10.09
CA GLU A 254 18.24 20.20 8.64
C GLU A 254 17.64 18.95 8.01
N LEU A 255 18.10 17.75 8.36
CA LEU A 255 17.54 16.51 7.83
C LEU A 255 16.06 16.31 8.16
N ALA A 256 15.60 16.77 9.32
CA ALA A 256 14.18 16.71 9.66
C ALA A 256 13.36 17.69 8.82
N ALA A 257 13.92 18.86 8.50
CA ALA A 257 13.30 19.80 7.58
C ALA A 257 13.21 19.19 6.17
N CYS A 258 14.30 18.66 5.62
CA CYS A 258 14.34 17.99 4.31
C CYS A 258 13.32 16.85 4.21
N ALA A 259 13.28 15.96 5.22
CA ALA A 259 12.32 14.86 5.24
C ALA A 259 10.86 15.35 5.30
N THR A 260 10.59 16.41 6.06
CA THR A 260 9.26 17.03 6.16
C THR A 260 8.85 17.64 4.82
N ASP A 261 9.74 18.41 4.20
CA ASP A 261 9.48 19.03 2.91
C ASP A 261 9.22 17.98 1.81
N ALA A 262 10.00 16.89 1.79
CA ALA A 262 9.79 15.78 0.85
C ALA A 262 8.43 15.08 1.06
N TYR A 263 8.02 14.88 2.32
CA TYR A 263 6.74 14.26 2.68
C TYR A 263 5.54 15.14 2.33
N GLU A 264 5.60 16.44 2.67
CA GLU A 264 4.52 17.38 2.34
C GLU A 264 4.46 17.65 0.83
N LYS A 265 5.61 17.66 0.13
CA LYS A 265 5.64 17.71 -1.32
C LYS A 265 4.97 16.51 -1.97
N ALA A 266 5.12 15.33 -1.38
CA ALA A 266 4.39 14.14 -1.83
C ALA A 266 2.87 14.29 -1.67
N ARG A 267 2.41 14.92 -0.59
CA ARG A 267 0.99 15.24 -0.37
C ARG A 267 0.46 16.22 -1.43
N GLU A 268 1.23 17.27 -1.74
CA GLU A 268 0.91 18.22 -2.82
C GLU A 268 0.81 17.53 -4.19
N THR A 269 1.71 16.58 -4.47
CA THR A 269 1.69 15.82 -5.73
C THR A 269 0.39 15.00 -5.84
N ILE A 270 -0.03 14.32 -4.76
CA ILE A 270 -1.31 13.60 -4.75
C ILE A 270 -2.48 14.57 -4.94
N GLN A 271 -2.51 15.66 -4.19
CA GLN A 271 -3.54 16.71 -4.29
C GLN A 271 -3.71 17.17 -5.73
N SER A 272 -2.60 17.49 -6.40
CA SER A 272 -2.61 17.94 -7.79
C SER A 272 -3.02 16.84 -8.77
N PHE A 273 -2.57 15.59 -8.53
CA PHE A 273 -2.84 14.45 -9.42
C PHE A 273 -4.33 14.12 -9.52
N ILE A 274 -5.05 14.16 -8.39
CA ILE A 274 -6.49 13.90 -8.36
C ILE A 274 -7.34 15.18 -8.39
N ASN A 275 -6.72 16.33 -8.58
CA ASN A 275 -7.37 17.65 -8.58
C ASN A 275 -8.17 17.94 -7.29
N ALA A 276 -7.62 17.60 -6.11
CA ALA A 276 -8.23 17.98 -4.83
C ALA A 276 -8.05 19.48 -4.57
N LYS A 277 -8.98 20.07 -3.82
CA LYS A 277 -9.00 21.53 -3.57
C LYS A 277 -7.87 21.97 -2.61
N SER A 278 -7.53 21.12 -1.64
CA SER A 278 -6.61 21.44 -0.55
C SER A 278 -5.74 20.21 -0.23
N VAL A 279 -4.50 20.43 0.19
CA VAL A 279 -3.64 19.38 0.76
C VAL A 279 -4.22 18.80 2.05
N ASN A 280 -5.06 19.56 2.76
CA ASN A 280 -5.73 19.11 3.98
C ASN A 280 -6.76 18.00 3.71
N GLU A 281 -7.14 17.79 2.46
CA GLU A 281 -8.04 16.72 2.02
C GLU A 281 -7.33 15.37 1.78
N ILE A 282 -5.98 15.33 1.92
CA ILE A 282 -5.16 14.15 1.61
C ILE A 282 -4.57 13.56 2.89
N ILE A 283 -4.89 12.30 3.17
CA ILE A 283 -4.40 11.54 4.33
C ILE A 283 -3.61 10.35 3.81
N PHE A 284 -2.38 10.15 4.27
CA PHE A 284 -1.60 8.97 3.95
C PHE A 284 -2.07 7.75 4.75
N THR A 285 -2.13 6.61 4.07
CA THR A 285 -2.48 5.31 4.63
C THR A 285 -1.59 4.22 4.01
N ARG A 286 -1.70 2.98 4.46
CA ARG A 286 -0.97 1.85 3.85
C ARG A 286 -1.58 1.37 2.52
N GLY A 287 -2.72 1.92 2.12
CA GLY A 287 -3.44 1.57 0.89
C GLY A 287 -4.95 1.54 1.09
N THR A 288 -5.69 1.25 0.01
CA THR A 288 -7.16 1.29 -0.06
C THR A 288 -7.84 0.51 1.08
N THR A 289 -7.34 -0.66 1.45
CA THR A 289 -7.93 -1.46 2.54
C THR A 289 -7.90 -0.70 3.87
N GLU A 290 -6.75 -0.10 4.24
CA GLU A 290 -6.68 0.72 5.44
C GLU A 290 -7.52 1.99 5.29
N SER A 291 -7.53 2.62 4.13
CA SER A 291 -8.32 3.82 3.84
C SER A 291 -9.82 3.60 4.11
N ILE A 292 -10.38 2.49 3.62
CA ILE A 292 -11.79 2.15 3.87
C ILE A 292 -12.02 1.82 5.34
N ASN A 293 -11.10 1.11 6.00
CA ASN A 293 -11.19 0.85 7.43
C ASN A 293 -11.10 2.13 8.26
N LEU A 294 -10.25 3.09 7.89
CA LEU A 294 -10.19 4.41 8.52
C LEU A 294 -11.56 5.08 8.45
N ILE A 295 -12.15 5.18 7.26
CA ILE A 295 -13.46 5.85 7.07
C ILE A 295 -14.56 5.09 7.83
N ALA A 296 -14.56 3.76 7.80
CA ALA A 296 -15.53 2.95 8.49
C ALA A 296 -15.45 3.11 10.01
N ASN A 297 -14.25 3.11 10.60
CA ASN A 297 -14.04 3.18 12.03
C ASN A 297 -13.97 4.62 12.59
N SER A 298 -13.88 5.64 11.74
CA SER A 298 -14.01 7.04 12.14
C SER A 298 -15.41 7.57 11.80
N TRP A 299 -15.61 8.07 10.57
CA TRP A 299 -16.87 8.63 10.13
C TRP A 299 -18.04 7.63 10.25
N GLY A 300 -17.86 6.39 9.80
CA GLY A 300 -18.90 5.36 9.84
C GLY A 300 -19.35 5.02 11.26
N ALA A 301 -18.41 4.88 12.19
CA ALA A 301 -18.69 4.57 13.59
C ALA A 301 -19.53 5.66 14.30
N GLU A 302 -19.37 6.93 13.91
CA GLU A 302 -20.12 8.05 14.48
C GLU A 302 -21.50 8.24 13.81
N ASN A 303 -21.58 8.02 12.50
CA ASN A 303 -22.71 8.46 11.68
C ASN A 303 -23.67 7.33 11.28
N LEU A 304 -23.28 6.05 11.44
CA LEU A 304 -24.10 4.90 11.12
C LEU A 304 -24.63 4.24 12.39
N LYS A 305 -25.95 4.24 12.56
CA LYS A 305 -26.64 3.77 13.75
C LYS A 305 -27.60 2.63 13.40
N GLU A 306 -28.17 2.02 14.42
CA GLU A 306 -29.19 0.98 14.26
C GLU A 306 -30.35 1.48 13.38
N GLY A 307 -30.68 0.69 12.37
CA GLY A 307 -31.74 0.97 11.41
C GLY A 307 -31.34 1.87 10.23
N ASP A 308 -30.16 2.51 10.27
CA ASP A 308 -29.60 3.19 9.09
C ASP A 308 -29.27 2.20 7.97
N GLU A 309 -28.97 2.71 6.79
CA GLU A 309 -28.69 1.91 5.61
C GLU A 309 -27.46 2.46 4.88
N ILE A 310 -26.62 1.54 4.39
CA ILE A 310 -25.59 1.86 3.39
C ILE A 310 -25.85 1.07 2.11
N ILE A 311 -25.40 1.59 0.99
CA ILE A 311 -25.47 0.92 -0.30
C ILE A 311 -24.04 0.66 -0.79
N ILE A 312 -23.74 -0.61 -1.13
CA ILE A 312 -22.51 -1.02 -1.83
C ILE A 312 -22.89 -1.64 -3.16
N SER A 313 -21.92 -1.92 -4.04
CA SER A 313 -22.23 -2.60 -5.30
C SER A 313 -21.88 -4.09 -5.26
N ASN A 314 -22.42 -4.86 -6.20
CA ASN A 314 -22.05 -6.26 -6.41
C ASN A 314 -20.62 -6.41 -6.98
N LEU A 315 -20.02 -5.31 -7.47
CA LEU A 315 -18.67 -5.29 -8.06
C LEU A 315 -17.54 -5.14 -7.04
N GLU A 316 -17.85 -5.04 -5.75
CA GLU A 316 -16.88 -4.62 -4.74
C GLU A 316 -15.78 -5.65 -4.48
N HIS A 317 -14.56 -5.13 -4.31
CA HIS A 317 -13.48 -5.86 -3.66
C HIS A 317 -13.82 -6.11 -2.19
N HIS A 318 -13.31 -7.20 -1.59
CA HIS A 318 -13.54 -7.52 -0.17
C HIS A 318 -13.20 -6.37 0.78
N ALA A 319 -12.22 -5.53 0.44
CA ALA A 319 -11.85 -4.36 1.22
C ALA A 319 -13.01 -3.35 1.36
N ASN A 320 -13.95 -3.33 0.41
CA ASN A 320 -15.14 -2.46 0.45
C ASN A 320 -16.42 -3.22 0.81
N ILE A 321 -16.31 -4.41 1.36
CA ILE A 321 -17.41 -5.21 1.91
C ILE A 321 -17.20 -5.47 3.39
N VAL A 322 -16.06 -6.09 3.73
CA VAL A 322 -15.81 -6.64 5.07
C VAL A 322 -15.79 -5.57 6.17
N PRO A 323 -15.16 -4.39 6.00
CA PRO A 323 -15.20 -3.36 7.03
C PRO A 323 -16.62 -2.91 7.37
N TRP A 324 -17.47 -2.78 6.34
CA TRP A 324 -18.88 -2.42 6.51
C TRP A 324 -19.69 -3.52 7.20
N GLN A 325 -19.42 -4.80 6.90
CA GLN A 325 -20.05 -5.93 7.59
C GLN A 325 -19.68 -5.95 9.08
N LEU A 326 -18.39 -5.77 9.40
CA LEU A 326 -17.93 -5.72 10.79
C LEU A 326 -18.59 -4.55 11.56
N LEU A 327 -18.64 -3.38 10.95
CA LEU A 327 -19.28 -2.23 11.57
C LEU A 327 -20.81 -2.40 11.68
N SER A 328 -21.45 -2.99 10.67
CA SER A 328 -22.89 -3.29 10.69
C SER A 328 -23.27 -4.24 11.83
N GLN A 329 -22.46 -5.27 12.07
CA GLN A 329 -22.65 -6.19 13.20
C GLN A 329 -22.57 -5.47 14.56
N LYS A 330 -21.75 -4.43 14.66
CA LYS A 330 -21.56 -3.65 15.88
C LYS A 330 -22.64 -2.59 16.07
N ASN A 331 -23.01 -1.88 15.00
CA ASN A 331 -23.86 -0.68 15.05
C ASN A 331 -25.31 -0.92 14.62
N GLY A 332 -25.64 -2.09 14.02
CA GLY A 332 -27.03 -2.47 13.68
C GLY A 332 -27.59 -1.86 12.40
N PHE A 333 -26.80 -1.19 11.56
CA PHE A 333 -27.26 -0.70 10.26
C PHE A 333 -27.31 -1.81 9.21
N LYS A 334 -28.00 -1.57 8.08
CA LYS A 334 -28.20 -2.56 7.02
C LYS A 334 -27.34 -2.24 5.80
N ILE A 335 -26.85 -3.28 5.12
CA ILE A 335 -26.13 -3.18 3.85
C ILE A 335 -27.08 -3.61 2.72
N LYS A 336 -27.28 -2.70 1.75
CA LYS A 336 -27.99 -2.95 0.50
C LYS A 336 -27.00 -3.06 -0.65
N VAL A 337 -27.34 -3.83 -1.69
CA VAL A 337 -26.40 -4.11 -2.79
C VAL A 337 -27.00 -3.69 -4.12
N ILE A 338 -26.29 -2.87 -4.89
CA ILE A 338 -26.63 -2.52 -6.26
C ILE A 338 -26.40 -3.76 -7.13
N PRO A 339 -27.43 -4.29 -7.78
CA PRO A 339 -27.29 -5.46 -8.64
C PRO A 339 -26.61 -5.13 -9.97
N VAL A 340 -26.11 -6.18 -10.63
CA VAL A 340 -25.52 -6.10 -11.99
C VAL A 340 -26.30 -6.95 -12.98
N ASN A 341 -26.19 -6.59 -14.27
CA ASN A 341 -26.62 -7.44 -15.38
C ASN A 341 -25.59 -8.55 -15.66
N ASP A 342 -25.87 -9.41 -16.66
CA ASP A 342 -24.99 -10.52 -17.02
C ASP A 342 -23.68 -10.08 -17.71
N ALA A 343 -23.61 -8.85 -18.21
CA ALA A 343 -22.37 -8.24 -18.70
C ALA A 343 -21.47 -7.73 -17.56
N GLY A 344 -21.98 -7.63 -16.32
CA GLY A 344 -21.28 -7.07 -15.18
C GLY A 344 -21.40 -5.56 -15.06
N GLU A 345 -22.45 -4.94 -15.62
CA GLU A 345 -22.75 -3.51 -15.51
C GLU A 345 -23.77 -3.27 -14.40
N LEU A 346 -23.62 -2.17 -13.64
CA LEU A 346 -24.55 -1.79 -12.57
C LEU A 346 -25.92 -1.43 -13.12
N LEU A 347 -27.00 -1.93 -12.52
CA LEU A 347 -28.38 -1.64 -12.86
C LEU A 347 -28.83 -0.33 -12.17
N ILE A 348 -28.64 0.80 -12.84
CA ILE A 348 -28.88 2.14 -12.26
C ILE A 348 -30.34 2.36 -11.85
N ASP A 349 -31.31 1.79 -12.57
CA ASP A 349 -32.71 1.92 -12.18
C ASP A 349 -33.06 1.11 -10.94
N GLU A 350 -32.40 -0.02 -10.71
CA GLU A 350 -32.49 -0.77 -9.45
C GLU A 350 -31.76 -0.03 -8.32
N TYR A 351 -30.62 0.59 -8.59
CA TYR A 351 -29.91 1.43 -7.63
C TYR A 351 -30.80 2.54 -7.07
N LYS A 352 -31.51 3.28 -7.92
CA LYS A 352 -32.45 4.34 -7.48
C LYS A 352 -33.51 3.84 -6.52
N LYS A 353 -33.96 2.59 -6.65
CA LYS A 353 -34.99 1.98 -5.78
C LYS A 353 -34.47 1.58 -4.39
N LEU A 354 -33.14 1.52 -4.21
CA LEU A 354 -32.54 1.14 -2.93
C LEU A 354 -32.62 2.26 -1.87
N PHE A 355 -32.77 3.51 -2.29
CA PHE A 355 -32.76 4.65 -1.38
C PHE A 355 -34.02 4.73 -0.52
N THR A 356 -33.78 5.09 0.74
CA THR A 356 -34.79 5.48 1.74
C THR A 356 -34.26 6.69 2.53
N ASP A 357 -35.07 7.25 3.40
CA ASP A 357 -34.68 8.30 4.37
C ASP A 357 -33.56 7.86 5.34
N LYS A 358 -33.32 6.56 5.43
CA LYS A 358 -32.29 5.93 6.28
C LYS A 358 -30.96 5.72 5.56
N THR A 359 -30.89 5.95 4.26
CA THR A 359 -29.65 5.77 3.49
C THR A 359 -28.67 6.88 3.83
N LYS A 360 -27.49 6.52 4.40
CA LYS A 360 -26.46 7.46 4.85
C LYS A 360 -25.20 7.46 3.99
N LEU A 361 -24.86 6.32 3.38
CA LEU A 361 -23.63 6.15 2.61
C LEU A 361 -23.87 5.29 1.38
N VAL A 362 -23.23 5.67 0.29
CA VAL A 362 -23.01 4.81 -0.87
C VAL A 362 -21.51 4.59 -1.00
N SER A 363 -21.03 3.32 -0.95
CA SER A 363 -19.63 2.98 -1.08
C SER A 363 -19.46 2.02 -2.25
N PHE A 364 -18.75 2.43 -3.31
CA PHE A 364 -18.65 1.62 -4.52
C PHE A 364 -17.32 1.79 -5.24
N THR A 365 -16.96 0.76 -6.03
CA THR A 365 -15.75 0.77 -6.85
C THR A 365 -15.93 1.59 -8.12
N HIS A 366 -14.91 2.38 -8.48
CA HIS A 366 -14.88 3.11 -9.75
C HIS A 366 -14.61 2.17 -10.94
N VAL A 367 -13.71 1.18 -10.72
CA VAL A 367 -13.38 0.14 -11.71
C VAL A 367 -13.29 -1.21 -11.00
N SER A 368 -14.02 -2.20 -11.50
CA SER A 368 -13.99 -3.55 -10.96
C SER A 368 -12.63 -4.22 -11.17
N ASN A 369 -12.00 -4.67 -10.10
CA ASN A 369 -10.73 -5.39 -10.16
C ASN A 369 -10.85 -6.80 -10.77
N ALA A 370 -12.04 -7.39 -10.79
CA ALA A 370 -12.29 -8.71 -11.36
C ALA A 370 -12.72 -8.65 -12.82
N LEU A 371 -13.56 -7.69 -13.19
CA LEU A 371 -14.17 -7.61 -14.51
C LEU A 371 -13.59 -6.51 -15.39
N GLY A 372 -12.99 -5.49 -14.80
CA GLY A 372 -12.57 -4.28 -15.51
C GLY A 372 -13.71 -3.30 -15.76
N THR A 373 -14.97 -3.62 -15.43
CA THR A 373 -16.11 -2.73 -15.62
C THR A 373 -15.85 -1.36 -15.01
N VAL A 374 -15.97 -0.31 -15.80
CA VAL A 374 -15.96 1.10 -15.36
C VAL A 374 -17.38 1.48 -14.97
N THR A 375 -17.57 1.95 -13.75
CA THR A 375 -18.90 2.36 -13.25
C THR A 375 -19.19 3.79 -13.67
N PRO A 376 -20.47 4.17 -13.89
CA PRO A 376 -20.86 5.56 -14.17
C PRO A 376 -20.80 6.40 -12.90
N ALA A 377 -19.57 6.61 -12.36
CA ALA A 377 -19.35 7.14 -11.03
C ALA A 377 -20.03 8.49 -10.79
N LYS A 378 -19.93 9.45 -11.74
CA LYS A 378 -20.55 10.76 -11.60
C LYS A 378 -22.05 10.66 -11.42
N GLN A 379 -22.73 9.83 -12.23
CA GLN A 379 -24.18 9.61 -12.13
C GLN A 379 -24.56 8.97 -10.79
N ILE A 380 -23.79 7.99 -10.32
CA ILE A 380 -24.04 7.31 -9.04
C ILE A 380 -23.89 8.30 -7.87
N ILE A 381 -22.87 9.14 -7.89
CA ILE A 381 -22.61 10.17 -6.87
C ILE A 381 -23.74 11.21 -6.85
N GLU A 382 -24.16 11.72 -8.02
CA GLU A 382 -25.25 12.69 -8.12
C GLU A 382 -26.57 12.14 -7.56
N ILE A 383 -26.90 10.88 -7.84
CA ILE A 383 -28.09 10.22 -7.29
C ILE A 383 -27.99 10.08 -5.76
N ALA A 384 -26.83 9.66 -5.26
CA ALA A 384 -26.61 9.52 -3.81
C ALA A 384 -26.74 10.86 -3.08
N HIS A 385 -26.13 11.91 -3.59
CA HIS A 385 -26.20 13.26 -3.00
C HIS A 385 -27.62 13.84 -3.05
N SER A 386 -28.38 13.57 -4.14
CA SER A 386 -29.77 13.99 -4.25
C SER A 386 -30.65 13.34 -3.18
N ALA A 387 -30.26 12.16 -2.68
CA ALA A 387 -30.92 11.46 -1.57
C ALA A 387 -30.33 11.80 -0.20
N GLY A 388 -29.34 12.72 -0.12
CA GLY A 388 -28.69 13.12 1.13
C GLY A 388 -27.64 12.15 1.66
N ALA A 389 -27.27 11.11 0.90
CA ALA A 389 -26.27 10.14 1.29
C ALA A 389 -24.85 10.62 0.94
N LYS A 390 -23.87 10.30 1.80
CA LYS A 390 -22.44 10.49 1.53
C LYS A 390 -21.92 9.43 0.55
N VAL A 391 -20.80 9.71 -0.09
CA VAL A 391 -20.21 8.80 -1.09
C VAL A 391 -18.74 8.51 -0.81
N LEU A 392 -18.40 7.22 -0.74
CA LEU A 392 -17.03 6.72 -0.82
C LEU A 392 -16.81 6.05 -2.18
N LEU A 393 -15.83 6.54 -2.93
CA LEU A 393 -15.43 5.99 -4.23
C LEU A 393 -14.10 5.24 -4.08
N ASP A 394 -14.12 3.92 -4.30
CA ASP A 394 -12.90 3.10 -4.33
C ASP A 394 -12.22 3.25 -5.70
N GLY A 395 -11.11 3.98 -5.71
CA GLY A 395 -10.28 4.25 -6.87
C GLY A 395 -9.09 3.32 -7.04
N ALA A 396 -9.02 2.20 -6.32
CA ALA A 396 -7.85 1.31 -6.33
C ALA A 396 -7.44 0.84 -7.73
N GLN A 397 -8.40 0.64 -8.63
CA GLN A 397 -8.11 0.29 -10.03
C GLN A 397 -8.12 1.51 -10.94
N SER A 398 -9.02 2.46 -10.75
CA SER A 398 -9.17 3.59 -11.67
C SER A 398 -7.96 4.51 -11.69
N ILE A 399 -7.25 4.65 -10.56
CA ILE A 399 -6.17 5.64 -10.40
C ILE A 399 -5.04 5.50 -11.44
N SER A 400 -4.78 4.28 -11.94
CA SER A 400 -3.74 4.01 -12.94
C SER A 400 -4.25 3.95 -14.38
N HIS A 401 -5.57 3.84 -14.59
CA HIS A 401 -6.15 3.57 -15.90
C HIS A 401 -6.91 4.75 -16.51
N ILE A 402 -7.52 5.59 -15.67
CA ILE A 402 -8.35 6.73 -16.11
C ILE A 402 -8.05 7.97 -15.28
N LYS A 403 -8.29 9.14 -15.88
CA LYS A 403 -8.16 10.41 -15.16
C LYS A 403 -9.19 10.47 -14.03
N VAL A 404 -8.71 10.71 -12.83
CA VAL A 404 -9.56 10.98 -11.65
C VAL A 404 -9.52 12.48 -11.37
N ASP A 405 -10.69 13.09 -11.27
CA ASP A 405 -10.89 14.48 -10.89
C ASP A 405 -11.94 14.52 -9.77
N VAL A 406 -11.48 14.66 -8.51
CA VAL A 406 -12.38 14.58 -7.36
C VAL A 406 -13.27 15.81 -7.23
N GLN A 407 -12.91 16.95 -7.83
CA GLN A 407 -13.80 18.11 -7.87
C GLN A 407 -14.94 17.93 -8.88
N ASP A 408 -14.66 17.35 -10.07
CA ASP A 408 -15.70 17.06 -11.07
C ASP A 408 -16.60 15.90 -10.65
N LEU A 409 -16.02 14.81 -10.12
CA LEU A 409 -16.78 13.64 -9.63
C LEU A 409 -17.53 13.95 -8.33
N ASN A 410 -16.97 14.80 -7.49
CA ASN A 410 -17.51 15.26 -6.21
C ASN A 410 -17.82 14.15 -5.17
N PRO A 411 -17.02 13.07 -5.01
CA PRO A 411 -17.23 12.14 -3.91
C PRO A 411 -16.95 12.82 -2.56
N ASP A 412 -17.49 12.30 -1.46
CA ASP A 412 -17.14 12.75 -0.11
C ASP A 412 -15.81 12.14 0.35
N PHE A 413 -15.51 10.91 -0.11
CA PHE A 413 -14.24 10.21 0.08
C PHE A 413 -13.81 9.53 -1.22
N PHE A 414 -12.51 9.55 -1.50
CA PHE A 414 -11.88 8.77 -2.57
C PHE A 414 -10.63 8.08 -2.02
N VAL A 415 -10.40 6.82 -2.40
CA VAL A 415 -9.32 6.02 -1.82
C VAL A 415 -8.55 5.27 -2.90
N PHE A 416 -7.21 5.15 -2.74
CA PHE A 416 -6.38 4.37 -3.66
C PHE A 416 -5.11 3.82 -2.99
N SER A 417 -4.43 2.90 -3.70
CA SER A 417 -3.19 2.25 -3.26
C SER A 417 -2.03 2.59 -4.21
N GLY A 418 -0.89 2.95 -3.66
CA GLY A 418 0.31 3.31 -4.42
C GLY A 418 0.85 2.17 -5.29
N HIS A 419 0.82 0.93 -4.79
CA HIS A 419 1.35 -0.23 -5.53
C HIS A 419 0.55 -0.59 -6.80
N LYS A 420 -0.60 0.03 -7.03
CA LYS A 420 -1.41 -0.15 -8.25
C LYS A 420 -1.21 0.95 -9.27
N ILE A 421 -0.54 2.04 -8.88
CA ILE A 421 -0.16 3.14 -9.78
C ILE A 421 1.37 3.29 -9.84
N PHE A 422 2.07 2.18 -10.06
CA PHE A 422 3.52 2.12 -10.28
C PHE A 422 4.37 2.60 -9.09
N GLY A 423 3.74 2.92 -7.96
CA GLY A 423 4.36 3.36 -6.71
C GLY A 423 4.69 2.19 -5.77
N PRO A 424 5.28 2.47 -4.59
CA PRO A 424 5.64 1.47 -3.59
C PRO A 424 4.43 0.72 -3.02
N THR A 425 4.69 -0.42 -2.38
CA THR A 425 3.74 -1.11 -1.51
C THR A 425 3.67 -0.43 -0.15
N GLY A 426 2.60 -0.66 0.62
CA GLY A 426 2.52 -0.11 1.99
C GLY A 426 2.25 1.39 2.07
N ILE A 427 1.83 1.99 0.98
CA ILE A 427 1.42 3.40 0.89
C ILE A 427 0.17 3.53 0.01
N GLY A 428 -0.66 4.50 0.34
CA GLY A 428 -1.84 4.92 -0.39
C GLY A 428 -2.40 6.20 0.22
N ALA A 429 -3.55 6.63 -0.23
CA ALA A 429 -4.17 7.84 0.30
C ALA A 429 -5.69 7.74 0.38
N VAL A 430 -6.23 8.49 1.35
CA VAL A 430 -7.61 8.95 1.41
C VAL A 430 -7.64 10.40 0.95
N TYR A 431 -8.50 10.70 0.00
CA TYR A 431 -9.09 12.01 -0.16
C TYR A 431 -10.39 12.07 0.63
N GLY A 432 -10.61 13.13 1.37
CA GLY A 432 -11.89 13.44 2.01
C GLY A 432 -12.14 14.94 2.03
N LYS A 433 -13.39 15.38 1.85
CA LYS A 433 -13.74 16.80 1.94
C LYS A 433 -13.28 17.36 3.28
N GLU A 434 -12.50 18.46 3.28
CA GLU A 434 -11.86 19.00 4.48
C GLU A 434 -12.83 19.29 5.62
N GLU A 435 -14.01 19.85 5.31
CA GLU A 435 -15.05 20.11 6.32
C GLU A 435 -15.59 18.81 6.95
N LEU A 436 -15.69 17.74 6.19
CA LEU A 436 -16.15 16.44 6.69
C LEU A 436 -15.08 15.77 7.54
N LEU A 437 -13.82 15.82 7.10
CA LEU A 437 -12.69 15.30 7.86
C LEU A 437 -12.53 16.00 9.21
N ASN A 438 -12.66 17.34 9.24
CA ASN A 438 -12.53 18.13 10.48
C ASN A 438 -13.67 17.89 11.49
N GLN A 439 -14.82 17.38 11.05
CA GLN A 439 -15.95 16.97 11.90
C GLN A 439 -15.83 15.53 12.40
N THR A 440 -14.98 14.71 11.78
CA THR A 440 -14.84 13.28 12.05
C THR A 440 -13.77 13.01 13.11
N GLN A 441 -14.07 12.12 14.07
CA GLN A 441 -13.09 11.70 15.09
C GLN A 441 -12.05 10.75 14.49
N PRO A 442 -10.79 10.79 14.95
CA PRO A 442 -9.80 9.81 14.56
C PRO A 442 -10.13 8.44 15.13
N TYR A 443 -9.73 7.36 14.44
CA TYR A 443 -9.86 5.99 14.96
C TYR A 443 -8.57 5.45 15.58
N GLN A 444 -7.43 6.07 15.26
CA GLN A 444 -6.12 5.77 15.87
C GLN A 444 -5.67 6.96 16.69
N GLY A 445 -5.03 6.71 17.82
CA GLY A 445 -4.47 7.73 18.69
C GLY A 445 -2.97 7.54 18.89
N GLY A 446 -2.25 8.64 19.07
CA GLY A 446 -0.81 8.62 19.31
C GLY A 446 -0.18 10.00 19.20
N GLY A 447 1.12 10.05 19.05
CA GLY A 447 1.85 11.27 18.75
C GLY A 447 1.52 11.80 17.34
N ASN A 448 1.98 12.97 17.00
CA ASN A 448 1.81 13.69 15.74
C ASN A 448 0.39 14.22 15.46
N MET A 449 -0.66 13.55 15.89
CA MET A 449 -2.05 13.88 15.58
C MET A 449 -2.73 14.76 16.64
N ILE A 450 -2.03 15.13 17.70
CA ILE A 450 -2.55 15.91 18.85
C ILE A 450 -1.88 17.28 18.95
N GLN A 451 -2.66 18.29 19.34
CA GLN A 451 -2.16 19.63 19.72
C GLN A 451 -1.77 19.66 21.19
N ASP A 452 -2.59 19.06 22.06
CA ASP A 452 -2.39 18.99 23.48
C ASP A 452 -2.99 17.70 24.05
N VAL A 453 -2.35 17.16 25.10
CA VAL A 453 -2.84 15.96 25.79
C VAL A 453 -2.56 16.05 27.29
N THR A 454 -3.61 15.80 28.08
CA THR A 454 -3.54 15.52 29.51
C THR A 454 -4.12 14.13 29.77
N PHE A 455 -4.06 13.66 31.01
CA PHE A 455 -4.69 12.36 31.34
C PHE A 455 -6.22 12.41 31.19
N GLU A 456 -6.82 13.61 31.25
CA GLU A 456 -8.28 13.81 31.22
C GLU A 456 -8.78 14.18 29.83
N LYS A 457 -7.94 14.76 28.97
CA LYS A 457 -8.39 15.35 27.68
C LYS A 457 -7.31 15.34 26.63
N THR A 458 -7.72 15.14 25.38
CA THR A 458 -6.91 15.30 24.18
C THR A 458 -7.53 16.37 23.27
N ILE A 459 -6.69 17.24 22.72
CA ILE A 459 -7.04 18.18 21.64
C ILE A 459 -6.31 17.73 20.39
N PHE A 460 -7.08 17.39 19.34
CA PHE A 460 -6.55 16.90 18.08
C PHE A 460 -6.19 18.03 17.13
N HIS A 461 -5.19 17.79 16.27
CA HIS A 461 -4.95 18.63 15.12
C HIS A 461 -6.14 18.59 14.14
N PRO A 462 -6.30 19.58 13.25
CA PRO A 462 -7.18 19.47 12.09
C PRO A 462 -6.65 18.38 11.11
N ALA A 463 -7.47 18.04 10.11
CA ALA A 463 -7.02 17.21 8.99
C ALA A 463 -5.83 17.89 8.26
N PRO A 464 -4.90 17.11 7.69
CA PRO A 464 -4.84 15.64 7.63
C PRO A 464 -4.24 15.01 8.90
N ASN A 465 -3.46 15.76 9.70
CA ASN A 465 -2.66 15.28 10.81
C ASN A 465 -3.48 14.49 11.84
N ARG A 466 -4.75 14.88 12.06
CA ARG A 466 -5.71 14.17 12.92
C ARG A 466 -5.78 12.67 12.65
N PHE A 467 -5.55 12.23 11.43
CA PHE A 467 -5.68 10.84 10.99
C PHE A 467 -4.33 10.13 10.79
N GLU A 468 -3.22 10.83 11.02
CA GLU A 468 -1.85 10.31 10.83
C GLU A 468 -1.14 10.15 12.19
N ALA A 469 -1.55 9.14 12.95
CA ALA A 469 -1.00 8.87 14.27
C ALA A 469 0.38 8.21 14.19
N GLY A 470 1.37 8.78 14.90
CA GLY A 470 2.74 8.28 14.96
C GLY A 470 3.57 8.70 13.74
N THR A 471 4.72 8.05 13.55
CA THR A 471 5.57 8.25 12.36
C THR A 471 5.02 7.44 11.20
N GLY A 472 4.60 8.12 10.14
CA GLY A 472 4.08 7.49 8.93
C GLY A 472 5.16 6.83 8.06
N ASN A 473 4.73 6.26 6.94
CA ASN A 473 5.64 5.68 5.94
C ASN A 473 6.18 6.78 5.00
N ILE A 474 7.21 7.49 5.46
CA ILE A 474 7.74 8.69 4.82
C ILE A 474 8.36 8.35 3.45
N ALA A 475 9.24 7.36 3.41
CA ALA A 475 9.97 7.00 2.19
C ALA A 475 9.02 6.59 1.06
N ASP A 476 8.01 5.74 1.36
CA ASP A 476 7.09 5.28 0.32
C ASP A 476 6.09 6.38 -0.09
N ALA A 477 5.77 7.36 0.77
CA ALA A 477 5.02 8.55 0.37
C ALA A 477 5.79 9.35 -0.69
N VAL A 478 7.08 9.56 -0.47
CA VAL A 478 7.98 10.21 -1.43
C VAL A 478 8.12 9.39 -2.73
N GLY A 479 8.22 8.06 -2.61
CA GLY A 479 8.23 7.14 -3.75
C GLY A 479 6.92 7.15 -4.54
N LEU A 480 5.77 7.30 -3.85
CA LEU A 480 4.47 7.43 -4.51
C LEU A 480 4.38 8.72 -5.33
N ALA A 481 4.88 9.85 -4.80
CA ALA A 481 4.93 11.09 -5.57
C ALA A 481 5.73 10.93 -6.86
N ALA A 482 6.90 10.28 -6.79
CA ALA A 482 7.71 10.02 -7.98
C ALA A 482 6.97 9.16 -9.02
N ALA A 483 6.14 8.21 -8.58
CA ALA A 483 5.31 7.40 -9.47
C ALA A 483 4.20 8.22 -10.13
N LEU A 484 3.53 9.10 -9.39
CA LEU A 484 2.49 9.99 -9.93
C LEU A 484 3.08 10.99 -10.93
N ASP A 485 4.23 11.59 -10.63
CA ASP A 485 4.96 12.47 -11.55
C ASP A 485 5.36 11.73 -12.84
N TYR A 486 5.79 10.47 -12.72
CA TYR A 486 6.10 9.64 -13.88
C TYR A 486 4.87 9.39 -14.76
N VAL A 487 3.74 9.03 -14.17
CA VAL A 487 2.47 8.81 -14.89
C VAL A 487 1.97 10.12 -15.55
N GLN A 488 2.08 11.26 -14.86
CA GLN A 488 1.72 12.56 -15.43
C GLN A 488 2.56 12.92 -16.66
N LYS A 489 3.86 12.61 -16.66
CA LYS A 489 4.75 12.84 -17.82
C LYS A 489 4.36 12.00 -19.03
N ILE A 490 3.96 10.74 -18.83
CA ILE A 490 3.45 9.89 -19.92
C ILE A 490 2.08 10.36 -20.39
N ARG A 491 1.29 10.98 -19.51
CA ARG A 491 -0.09 11.46 -19.69
C ARG A 491 -1.12 10.33 -19.59
N ILE A 492 -1.97 10.44 -18.58
CA ILE A 492 -2.98 9.42 -18.26
C ILE A 492 -3.98 9.18 -19.41
N ASP A 493 -4.28 10.19 -20.22
CA ASP A 493 -5.15 10.06 -21.40
C ASP A 493 -4.50 9.19 -22.50
N ARG A 494 -3.18 9.29 -22.70
CA ARG A 494 -2.44 8.41 -23.63
C ARG A 494 -2.35 6.98 -23.08
N ILE A 495 -2.11 6.84 -21.77
CA ILE A 495 -2.13 5.55 -21.08
C ILE A 495 -3.49 4.87 -21.29
N ALA A 496 -4.58 5.54 -20.93
CA ALA A 496 -5.93 5.02 -21.06
C ALA A 496 -6.24 4.55 -22.50
N LYS A 497 -5.87 5.35 -23.50
CA LYS A 497 -6.07 5.00 -24.90
C LYS A 497 -5.29 3.74 -25.29
N TYR A 498 -4.00 3.69 -24.98
CA TYR A 498 -3.16 2.55 -25.34
C TYR A 498 -3.60 1.25 -24.63
N GLU A 499 -3.92 1.32 -23.35
CA GLU A 499 -4.41 0.18 -22.59
C GLU A 499 -5.78 -0.32 -23.11
N HIS A 500 -6.63 0.60 -23.58
CA HIS A 500 -7.89 0.23 -24.22
C HIS A 500 -7.66 -0.52 -25.55
N GLU A 501 -6.70 -0.06 -26.38
CA GLU A 501 -6.29 -0.76 -27.60
C GLU A 501 -5.76 -2.17 -27.30
N LEU A 502 -4.96 -2.35 -26.23
CA LEU A 502 -4.51 -3.67 -25.77
C LEU A 502 -5.68 -4.57 -25.36
N LEU A 503 -6.65 -4.03 -24.60
CA LEU A 503 -7.82 -4.78 -24.14
C LEU A 503 -8.70 -5.23 -25.31
N ASP A 504 -8.96 -4.33 -26.25
CA ASP A 504 -9.78 -4.63 -27.44
C ASP A 504 -9.10 -5.71 -28.29
N TYR A 505 -7.78 -5.61 -28.49
CA TYR A 505 -7.02 -6.60 -29.21
C TYR A 505 -7.09 -7.97 -28.53
N ALA A 506 -6.78 -8.03 -27.24
CA ALA A 506 -6.87 -9.27 -26.47
C ALA A 506 -8.27 -9.87 -26.53
N THR A 507 -9.30 -9.05 -26.33
CA THR A 507 -10.70 -9.47 -26.36
C THR A 507 -11.08 -10.04 -27.74
N SER A 508 -10.61 -9.43 -28.82
CA SER A 508 -10.86 -9.90 -30.18
C SER A 508 -10.27 -11.28 -30.46
N LEU A 509 -9.02 -11.52 -29.98
CA LEU A 509 -8.35 -12.81 -30.12
C LEU A 509 -9.04 -13.90 -29.28
N PHE A 510 -9.40 -13.58 -28.03
CA PHE A 510 -10.00 -14.54 -27.10
C PHE A 510 -11.42 -14.96 -27.53
N LYS A 511 -12.22 -14.07 -28.13
CA LYS A 511 -13.53 -14.41 -28.71
C LYS A 511 -13.45 -15.45 -29.81
N GLN A 512 -12.29 -15.61 -30.46
CA GLN A 512 -12.09 -16.58 -31.54
C GLN A 512 -11.62 -17.95 -31.03
N ILE A 513 -11.27 -18.08 -29.75
CA ILE A 513 -10.78 -19.34 -29.18
C ILE A 513 -11.99 -20.15 -28.67
N THR A 514 -12.29 -21.24 -29.36
CA THR A 514 -13.32 -22.19 -28.93
C THR A 514 -13.03 -22.67 -27.51
N LYS A 515 -14.04 -22.87 -26.65
CA LYS A 515 -13.97 -23.24 -25.23
C LYS A 515 -13.56 -22.11 -24.28
N VAL A 516 -13.10 -20.96 -24.75
CA VAL A 516 -12.87 -19.79 -23.89
C VAL A 516 -14.19 -19.07 -23.65
N LYS A 517 -14.47 -18.76 -22.39
CA LYS A 517 -15.60 -17.92 -21.97
C LYS A 517 -15.09 -16.70 -21.26
N LEU A 518 -15.34 -15.53 -21.85
CA LEU A 518 -15.04 -14.24 -21.23
C LEU A 518 -16.06 -13.96 -20.12
N ILE A 519 -15.57 -13.43 -18.98
CA ILE A 519 -16.39 -13.05 -17.82
C ILE A 519 -16.34 -11.54 -17.67
N GLY A 520 -17.52 -10.90 -17.61
CA GLY A 520 -17.62 -9.44 -17.58
C GLY A 520 -17.35 -8.83 -18.95
N THR A 521 -18.44 -8.61 -19.69
CA THR A 521 -18.43 -8.11 -21.07
C THR A 521 -19.08 -6.73 -21.18
N ALA A 522 -18.99 -5.94 -20.10
CA ALA A 522 -19.46 -4.55 -20.07
C ALA A 522 -18.86 -3.75 -21.22
N LYS A 523 -19.59 -2.74 -21.68
CA LYS A 523 -19.16 -1.87 -22.78
C LYS A 523 -17.95 -1.02 -22.36
N ASP A 524 -18.04 -0.41 -21.18
CA ASP A 524 -16.99 0.47 -20.67
C ASP A 524 -16.09 -0.33 -19.70
N LYS A 525 -14.84 -0.56 -20.11
CA LYS A 525 -13.88 -1.37 -19.34
C LYS A 525 -12.50 -0.72 -19.32
N ALA A 526 -11.83 -0.85 -18.16
CA ALA A 526 -10.38 -0.73 -18.05
C ALA A 526 -9.71 -2.06 -18.48
N SER A 527 -8.40 -2.06 -18.58
CA SER A 527 -7.55 -3.10 -19.15
C SER A 527 -7.44 -4.38 -18.29
N VAL A 528 -8.59 -4.89 -17.83
CA VAL A 528 -8.73 -6.15 -17.08
C VAL A 528 -9.65 -7.08 -17.86
N MET A 529 -9.19 -8.32 -18.08
CA MET A 529 -9.95 -9.37 -18.77
C MET A 529 -9.98 -10.64 -17.94
N SER A 530 -11.17 -11.14 -17.60
CA SER A 530 -11.35 -12.42 -16.92
C SER A 530 -11.94 -13.46 -17.87
N PHE A 531 -11.46 -14.70 -17.77
CA PHE A 531 -11.94 -15.81 -18.59
C PHE A 531 -11.82 -17.16 -17.88
N THR A 532 -12.49 -18.17 -18.45
CA THR A 532 -12.32 -19.59 -18.16
C THR A 532 -12.14 -20.38 -19.46
N ILE A 533 -11.62 -21.60 -19.37
CA ILE A 533 -11.51 -22.54 -20.50
C ILE A 533 -12.29 -23.80 -20.16
N ASP A 534 -13.29 -24.15 -20.95
CA ASP A 534 -14.07 -25.38 -20.73
C ASP A 534 -13.18 -26.62 -20.76
N GLY A 535 -13.29 -27.44 -19.71
CA GLY A 535 -12.51 -28.67 -19.54
C GLY A 535 -11.15 -28.50 -18.83
N PHE A 536 -10.84 -27.29 -18.34
CA PHE A 536 -9.63 -27.02 -17.53
C PHE A 536 -10.00 -26.30 -16.24
N SER A 537 -9.30 -26.61 -15.15
CA SER A 537 -9.33 -25.75 -13.97
C SER A 537 -8.53 -24.47 -14.22
N ASN A 538 -8.90 -23.39 -13.55
CA ASN A 538 -8.19 -22.11 -13.70
C ASN A 538 -6.74 -22.20 -13.18
N GLU A 539 -6.48 -23.06 -12.21
CA GLU A 539 -5.15 -23.36 -11.67
C GLU A 539 -4.28 -24.07 -12.72
N GLU A 540 -4.82 -25.04 -13.48
CA GLU A 540 -4.11 -25.68 -14.60
C GLU A 540 -3.75 -24.66 -15.67
N VAL A 541 -4.69 -23.78 -16.04
CA VAL A 541 -4.44 -22.70 -17.01
C VAL A 541 -3.33 -21.77 -16.51
N GLY A 542 -3.41 -21.33 -15.24
CA GLY A 542 -2.39 -20.45 -14.65
C GLY A 542 -1.01 -21.09 -14.61
N LYS A 543 -0.91 -22.39 -14.30
CA LYS A 543 0.35 -23.12 -14.32
C LYS A 543 0.96 -23.19 -15.72
N VAL A 544 0.16 -23.53 -16.73
CA VAL A 544 0.63 -23.57 -18.12
C VAL A 544 1.12 -22.21 -18.59
N LEU A 545 0.42 -21.12 -18.24
CA LEU A 545 0.86 -19.75 -18.56
C LEU A 545 2.17 -19.42 -17.87
N ASN A 546 2.32 -19.73 -16.58
CA ASN A 546 3.55 -19.52 -15.82
C ASN A 546 4.75 -20.31 -16.40
N ASP A 547 4.54 -21.54 -16.89
CA ASP A 547 5.57 -22.34 -17.55
C ASP A 547 6.06 -21.70 -18.88
N HIS A 548 5.25 -20.77 -19.44
CA HIS A 548 5.61 -19.95 -20.61
C HIS A 548 6.11 -18.55 -20.26
N GLY A 549 6.36 -18.25 -18.97
CA GLY A 549 6.84 -16.94 -18.52
C GLY A 549 5.74 -15.88 -18.39
N ILE A 550 4.46 -16.27 -18.51
CA ILE A 550 3.31 -15.37 -18.46
C ILE A 550 2.70 -15.36 -17.06
N ALA A 551 2.83 -14.23 -16.37
CA ALA A 551 2.29 -14.02 -15.04
C ALA A 551 0.85 -13.49 -15.12
N VAL A 552 -0.12 -14.31 -14.72
CA VAL A 552 -1.54 -13.97 -14.57
C VAL A 552 -2.03 -14.36 -13.18
N ARG A 553 -3.13 -13.80 -12.75
CA ARG A 553 -3.77 -14.23 -11.51
C ARG A 553 -4.89 -15.22 -11.78
N THR A 554 -4.95 -16.29 -10.96
CA THR A 554 -6.06 -17.25 -10.91
C THR A 554 -6.77 -17.14 -9.56
N GLY A 555 -8.05 -17.50 -9.50
CA GLY A 555 -8.83 -17.53 -8.27
C GLY A 555 -9.98 -16.54 -8.25
N HIS A 556 -10.40 -16.17 -7.05
CA HIS A 556 -11.60 -15.31 -6.83
C HIS A 556 -11.30 -13.80 -6.82
N HIS A 557 -10.05 -13.38 -6.97
CA HIS A 557 -9.58 -11.97 -7.06
C HIS A 557 -10.06 -11.06 -5.92
N CYS A 558 -10.35 -11.60 -4.73
CA CYS A 558 -11.00 -10.89 -3.62
C CYS A 558 -12.33 -10.22 -4.01
N ALA A 559 -13.07 -10.81 -4.95
CA ALA A 559 -14.34 -10.32 -5.48
C ALA A 559 -15.33 -11.48 -5.71
N GLN A 560 -15.41 -12.41 -4.75
CA GLN A 560 -16.29 -13.59 -4.84
C GLN A 560 -17.76 -13.26 -5.13
N PRO A 561 -18.37 -12.19 -4.56
CA PRO A 561 -19.79 -11.91 -4.83
C PRO A 561 -20.10 -11.70 -6.30
N ILE A 562 -19.27 -10.98 -7.04
CA ILE A 562 -19.52 -10.73 -8.47
C ILE A 562 -19.27 -11.99 -9.31
N LEU A 563 -18.24 -12.77 -9.03
CA LEU A 563 -18.00 -14.01 -9.75
C LEU A 563 -19.16 -14.98 -9.57
N ARG A 564 -19.65 -15.18 -8.32
CA ARG A 564 -20.82 -16.01 -8.00
C ARG A 564 -22.10 -15.52 -8.66
N ARG A 565 -22.31 -14.19 -8.70
CA ARG A 565 -23.45 -13.58 -9.44
C ARG A 565 -23.44 -13.99 -10.91
N LEU A 566 -22.24 -14.12 -11.52
CA LEU A 566 -22.07 -14.52 -12.92
C LEU A 566 -21.93 -16.04 -13.11
N GLY A 567 -22.07 -16.85 -12.04
CA GLY A 567 -22.04 -18.31 -12.10
C GLY A 567 -20.63 -18.92 -12.03
N TYR A 568 -19.64 -18.18 -11.52
CA TYR A 568 -18.25 -18.65 -11.39
C TYR A 568 -17.76 -18.56 -9.94
N GLU A 569 -16.91 -19.49 -9.51
CA GLU A 569 -16.21 -19.40 -8.22
C GLU A 569 -14.84 -18.73 -8.36
N ASN A 570 -14.19 -18.91 -9.50
CA ASN A 570 -12.86 -18.35 -9.80
C ASN A 570 -12.71 -18.10 -11.31
N SER A 571 -11.65 -17.39 -11.70
CA SER A 571 -11.31 -17.15 -13.10
C SER A 571 -9.81 -16.99 -13.30
N VAL A 572 -9.35 -17.01 -14.55
CA VAL A 572 -8.03 -16.54 -14.96
C VAL A 572 -8.15 -15.08 -15.36
N ARG A 573 -7.31 -14.20 -14.80
CA ARG A 573 -7.42 -12.76 -14.97
C ARG A 573 -6.09 -12.15 -15.45
N PRO A 574 -5.80 -12.07 -16.74
CA PRO A 574 -4.83 -11.13 -17.26
C PRO A 574 -5.32 -9.68 -17.10
N SER A 575 -4.39 -8.78 -16.83
CA SER A 575 -4.61 -7.34 -16.77
C SER A 575 -3.40 -6.61 -17.35
N PHE A 576 -3.67 -5.61 -18.16
CA PHE A 576 -2.68 -4.92 -18.95
C PHE A 576 -2.34 -3.55 -18.36
N ALA A 577 -1.09 -3.12 -18.53
CA ALA A 577 -0.62 -1.79 -18.21
C ALA A 577 0.11 -1.21 -19.43
N PHE A 578 0.34 0.06 -19.42
CA PHE A 578 0.89 0.79 -20.55
C PHE A 578 2.30 0.35 -21.00
N TYR A 579 2.99 -0.49 -20.24
CA TYR A 579 4.25 -1.11 -20.66
C TYR A 579 4.07 -2.49 -21.30
N ASN A 580 2.85 -3.04 -21.36
CA ASN A 580 2.60 -4.29 -22.07
C ASN A 580 2.53 -4.08 -23.59
N THR A 581 2.74 -5.15 -24.34
CA THR A 581 2.82 -5.09 -25.81
C THR A 581 1.80 -6.00 -26.48
N PHE A 582 1.45 -5.70 -27.73
CA PHE A 582 0.62 -6.58 -28.56
C PHE A 582 1.25 -7.96 -28.76
N ALA A 583 2.59 -8.03 -28.91
CA ALA A 583 3.30 -9.30 -29.04
C ALA A 583 3.19 -10.18 -27.77
N GLU A 584 3.15 -9.58 -26.58
CA GLU A 584 2.88 -10.32 -25.34
C GLU A 584 1.45 -10.87 -25.31
N ILE A 585 0.47 -10.13 -25.85
CA ILE A 585 -0.93 -10.59 -25.98
C ILE A 585 -1.03 -11.72 -27.00
N ASP A 586 -0.31 -11.65 -28.12
CA ASP A 586 -0.23 -12.74 -29.11
C ASP A 586 0.29 -14.02 -28.45
N LEU A 587 1.37 -13.93 -27.66
CA LEU A 587 1.91 -15.07 -26.93
C LEU A 587 0.88 -15.66 -25.96
N LEU A 588 0.18 -14.81 -25.18
CA LEU A 588 -0.88 -15.24 -24.27
C LEU A 588 -1.99 -15.99 -25.03
N ALA A 589 -2.47 -15.41 -26.13
CA ALA A 589 -3.54 -15.99 -26.95
C ALA A 589 -3.13 -17.31 -27.59
N ASP A 590 -1.88 -17.43 -28.05
CA ASP A 590 -1.34 -18.68 -28.64
C ASP A 590 -1.23 -19.79 -27.61
N VAL A 591 -0.74 -19.50 -26.41
CA VAL A 591 -0.69 -20.51 -25.33
C VAL A 591 -2.10 -20.98 -24.94
N VAL A 592 -3.04 -20.05 -24.77
CA VAL A 592 -4.44 -20.35 -24.46
C VAL A 592 -5.10 -21.18 -25.58
N ARG A 593 -4.88 -20.83 -26.86
CA ARG A 593 -5.40 -21.56 -28.02
C ARG A 593 -4.87 -22.99 -28.06
N LYS A 594 -3.57 -23.19 -27.89
CA LYS A 594 -2.94 -24.53 -27.84
C LYS A 594 -3.52 -25.35 -26.71
N LEU A 595 -3.67 -24.77 -25.53
CA LEU A 595 -4.25 -25.44 -24.37
C LEU A 595 -5.73 -25.85 -24.64
N ALA A 596 -6.54 -24.95 -25.19
CA ALA A 596 -7.94 -25.21 -25.52
C ALA A 596 -8.12 -26.35 -26.55
N CYS A 597 -7.14 -26.52 -27.46
CA CYS A 597 -7.12 -27.60 -28.43
C CYS A 597 -6.56 -28.93 -27.91
N SER A 598 -5.83 -28.96 -26.80
CA SER A 598 -5.10 -30.15 -26.34
C SER A 598 -5.98 -31.27 -25.75
N LYS A 599 -7.24 -30.98 -25.39
CA LYS A 599 -8.23 -31.94 -24.86
C LYS A 599 -9.41 -32.11 -25.84
N LEU A 600 -9.14 -32.21 -27.14
CA LEU A 600 -10.13 -32.58 -28.15
C LEU A 600 -10.35 -34.10 -28.20
#